data_f69544c4990011a34d1e9b95b3143989
#
_entry.id   f69544c4990011a34d1e9b95b3143989
#
_cell.length_a   1.000
_cell.length_b   1.000
_cell.length_c   1.000
_cell.angle_alpha   90.00
_cell.angle_beta   90.00
_cell.angle_gamma   90.00
#
_symmetry.space_group_name_H-M   'P 1'
#
loop_
_entity.id
_entity.type
_entity.pdbx_description
1 polymer ?
#
loop_
_entity_poly.entity_id
_entity_poly.type
_entity_poly.pdbx_seq_one_letter_code
_entity_poly.pdbx_strand_id
1 'polypeptide(L)'
;MEKQNETAESSLKTYILENTPARIRERYAHLKDYAQMHTFGALDADVVVLDTETTGFSFNHDELIQIAAARMCNGEIVEWYVTFVNPGKEIPDEVAHLTNIHDEDVADAPDPDTALTGLVDFVGESLVVAHNVGFDRTFVTKRAAGATLKNNIWIDSLDLARIALPRLNSHRLLDLVRAFGGADSTHRADDDVAATCLVYRVLLAAVANMPAPLVAHIADMADVERWNSVYVFKELASSEAAPYSLFKSRKAQVAKVQADLFGAAELRADQEAELDRAKHATSRMFHGKHFWRTTTQQHRNACSSWRCCEYSIIASFRE
;
A
#
# COMPACT_ATOMS: atom_id res chain seq x y z
N MET A 1 4.48 -28.81 5.37
CA MET A 1 5.14 -27.56 5.74
C MET A 1 6.34 -27.22 4.86
N GLU A 2 7.21 -28.16 4.49
CA GLU A 2 8.38 -27.90 3.61
C GLU A 2 8.02 -27.40 2.18
N LYS A 3 7.00 -27.97 1.53
CA LYS A 3 6.61 -27.57 0.16
C LYS A 3 6.04 -26.13 0.05
N GLN A 4 5.43 -25.61 1.12
CA GLN A 4 4.91 -24.23 1.12
C GLN A 4 6.04 -23.20 1.33
N ASN A 5 7.07 -23.55 2.07
CA ASN A 5 8.24 -22.69 2.25
C ASN A 5 9.10 -22.59 0.97
N GLU A 6 9.26 -23.68 0.22
CA GLU A 6 9.99 -23.66 -1.05
C GLU A 6 9.33 -22.76 -2.11
N THR A 7 8.00 -22.76 -2.20
CA THR A 7 7.26 -21.87 -3.14
C THR A 7 7.34 -20.40 -2.76
N ALA A 8 7.22 -20.07 -1.48
CA ALA A 8 7.31 -18.68 -1.00
C ALA A 8 8.72 -18.09 -1.17
N GLU A 9 9.76 -18.87 -0.86
CA GLU A 9 11.15 -18.45 -1.06
C GLU A 9 11.50 -18.30 -2.55
N SER A 10 10.97 -19.18 -3.41
CA SER A 10 11.12 -19.07 -4.86
C SER A 10 10.46 -17.80 -5.41
N SER A 11 9.24 -17.48 -4.95
CA SER A 11 8.53 -16.27 -5.36
C SER A 11 9.29 -15.02 -4.97
N LEU A 12 9.71 -14.90 -3.69
CA LEU A 12 10.42 -13.74 -3.22
C LEU A 12 11.73 -13.49 -4.00
N LYS A 13 12.48 -14.55 -4.33
CA LYS A 13 13.70 -14.45 -5.15
C LYS A 13 13.46 -13.80 -6.50
N THR A 14 12.31 -14.04 -7.12
CA THR A 14 11.94 -13.46 -8.41
C THR A 14 11.76 -11.94 -8.35
N TYR A 15 11.36 -11.41 -7.20
CA TYR A 15 11.06 -9.98 -7.01
C TYR A 15 12.19 -9.18 -6.37
N ILE A 16 13.23 -9.83 -5.85
CA ILE A 16 14.37 -9.15 -5.23
C ILE A 16 15.43 -8.81 -6.27
N LEU A 17 16.02 -7.62 -6.16
CA LEU A 17 17.16 -7.20 -6.98
C LEU A 17 18.36 -8.15 -6.80
N GLU A 18 19.07 -8.47 -7.89
CA GLU A 18 20.17 -9.44 -7.89
C GLU A 18 21.27 -9.13 -6.86
N ASN A 19 21.58 -7.84 -6.67
CA ASN A 19 22.60 -7.39 -5.72
C ASN A 19 22.10 -7.24 -4.27
N THR A 20 20.95 -7.79 -3.94
CA THR A 20 20.42 -7.71 -2.57
C THR A 20 21.23 -8.62 -1.63
N PRO A 21 21.78 -8.09 -0.53
CA PRO A 21 22.51 -8.87 0.45
C PRO A 21 21.68 -10.04 1.03
N ALA A 22 22.31 -11.19 1.28
CA ALA A 22 21.64 -12.39 1.77
C ALA A 22 20.81 -12.13 3.04
N ARG A 23 21.35 -11.36 3.99
CA ARG A 23 20.64 -11.00 5.24
C ARG A 23 19.35 -10.21 5.03
N ILE A 24 19.25 -9.40 3.94
CA ILE A 24 18.03 -8.67 3.61
C ILE A 24 17.02 -9.64 3.01
N ARG A 25 17.46 -10.57 2.16
CA ARG A 25 16.60 -11.63 1.62
C ARG A 25 16.02 -12.50 2.72
N GLU A 26 16.85 -12.94 3.68
CA GLU A 26 16.40 -13.69 4.86
C GLU A 26 15.37 -12.88 5.67
N ARG A 27 15.63 -11.58 5.89
CA ARG A 27 14.68 -10.71 6.59
C ARG A 27 13.35 -10.66 5.87
N TYR A 28 13.33 -10.46 4.55
CA TYR A 28 12.10 -10.41 3.78
C TYR A 28 11.34 -11.75 3.79
N ALA A 29 12.05 -12.88 3.74
CA ALA A 29 11.45 -14.21 3.81
C ALA A 29 10.64 -14.44 5.10
N HIS A 30 11.01 -13.82 6.20
CA HIS A 30 10.35 -13.97 7.50
C HIS A 30 9.27 -12.93 7.81
N LEU A 31 9.06 -11.93 6.94
CA LEU A 31 8.11 -10.84 7.23
C LEU A 31 6.66 -11.32 7.34
N LYS A 32 6.25 -12.27 6.50
CA LYS A 32 4.90 -12.83 6.54
C LYS A 32 4.64 -13.57 7.85
N ASP A 33 5.55 -14.44 8.25
CA ASP A 33 5.43 -15.19 9.51
C ASP A 33 5.45 -14.24 10.70
N TYR A 34 6.31 -13.22 10.65
CA TYR A 34 6.36 -12.19 11.67
C TYR A 34 5.03 -11.41 11.76
N ALA A 35 4.47 -11.01 10.65
CA ALA A 35 3.19 -10.31 10.59
C ALA A 35 2.03 -11.15 11.18
N GLN A 36 2.06 -12.47 10.98
CA GLN A 36 1.04 -13.38 11.54
C GLN A 36 1.14 -13.54 13.06
N MET A 37 2.34 -13.45 13.61
CA MET A 37 2.59 -13.68 15.04
C MET A 37 2.51 -12.43 15.91
N HIS A 38 2.39 -11.23 15.32
CA HIS A 38 2.45 -9.96 16.05
C HIS A 38 1.29 -9.06 15.70
N THR A 39 0.88 -8.25 16.67
CA THR A 39 -0.04 -7.13 16.48
C THR A 39 0.76 -5.82 16.47
N PHE A 40 0.20 -4.78 15.85
CA PHE A 40 0.86 -3.49 15.64
C PHE A 40 0.10 -2.34 16.34
N GLY A 41 -0.64 -2.66 17.40
CA GLY A 41 -1.36 -1.67 18.22
C GLY A 41 -2.42 -0.93 17.42
N ALA A 42 -2.44 0.40 17.48
CA ALA A 42 -3.42 1.23 16.77
C ALA A 42 -3.39 1.05 15.26
N LEU A 43 -2.28 0.54 14.70
CA LEU A 43 -2.11 0.36 13.25
C LEU A 43 -2.85 -0.85 12.68
N ASP A 44 -3.28 -1.79 13.51
CA ASP A 44 -4.04 -2.97 13.08
C ASP A 44 -5.22 -3.33 14.00
N ALA A 45 -5.49 -2.54 15.04
CA ALA A 45 -6.57 -2.79 16.00
C ALA A 45 -7.96 -2.56 15.39
N ASP A 46 -8.11 -1.53 14.55
CA ASP A 46 -9.33 -1.21 13.80
C ASP A 46 -8.96 -0.43 12.53
N VAL A 47 -8.89 -1.13 11.42
CA VAL A 47 -8.48 -0.57 10.14
C VAL A 47 -9.47 -0.99 9.06
N VAL A 48 -9.85 -0.07 8.19
CA VAL A 48 -10.63 -0.38 6.99
C VAL A 48 -9.70 -0.36 5.78
N VAL A 49 -9.58 -1.50 5.13
CA VAL A 49 -8.88 -1.62 3.85
C VAL A 49 -9.89 -1.44 2.73
N LEU A 50 -9.59 -0.58 1.76
CA LEU A 50 -10.53 -0.16 0.72
C LEU A 50 -9.87 -0.26 -0.66
N ASP A 51 -10.66 -0.66 -1.66
CA ASP A 51 -10.35 -0.60 -3.06
C ASP A 51 -11.59 -0.26 -3.88
N THR A 52 -11.42 0.37 -5.06
CA THR A 52 -12.52 0.79 -5.91
C THR A 52 -12.28 0.47 -7.36
N GLU A 53 -13.32 -0.01 -8.06
CA GLU A 53 -13.34 -0.08 -9.51
C GLU A 53 -14.16 1.08 -10.09
N THR A 54 -13.72 1.58 -11.23
CA THR A 54 -14.29 2.78 -11.86
C THR A 54 -14.43 2.60 -13.36
N THR A 55 -15.24 3.41 -14.02
CA THR A 55 -15.37 3.41 -15.50
C THR A 55 -14.12 3.90 -16.22
N GLY A 56 -13.08 4.33 -15.50
CA GLY A 56 -11.81 4.83 -16.03
C GLY A 56 -11.06 5.68 -15.02
N PHE A 57 -10.03 6.39 -15.48
CA PHE A 57 -9.07 7.08 -14.61
C PHE A 57 -9.34 8.58 -14.43
N SER A 58 -10.32 9.15 -15.14
CA SER A 58 -10.58 10.56 -15.09
C SER A 58 -11.50 10.93 -13.93
N PHE A 59 -10.98 11.58 -12.90
CA PHE A 59 -11.75 11.99 -11.73
C PHE A 59 -12.96 12.91 -12.06
N ASN A 60 -12.92 13.58 -13.20
CA ASN A 60 -13.99 14.48 -13.64
C ASN A 60 -15.05 13.79 -14.52
N HIS A 61 -14.69 12.70 -15.17
CA HIS A 61 -15.52 12.07 -16.19
C HIS A 61 -15.90 10.64 -15.84
N ASP A 62 -15.14 9.98 -15.00
CA ASP A 62 -15.38 8.58 -14.65
C ASP A 62 -16.06 8.44 -13.29
N GLU A 63 -16.78 7.32 -13.13
CA GLU A 63 -17.60 7.03 -11.98
C GLU A 63 -17.26 5.67 -11.37
N LEU A 64 -17.63 5.48 -10.11
CA LEU A 64 -17.48 4.21 -9.39
C LEU A 64 -18.39 3.15 -10.02
N ILE A 65 -17.91 1.92 -10.14
CA ILE A 65 -18.67 0.72 -10.54
C ILE A 65 -18.65 -0.38 -9.47
N GLN A 66 -17.63 -0.39 -8.60
CA GLN A 66 -17.58 -1.24 -7.42
C GLN A 66 -16.86 -0.51 -6.29
N ILE A 67 -17.32 -0.74 -5.07
CA ILE A 67 -16.63 -0.38 -3.84
C ILE A 67 -16.48 -1.66 -3.02
N ALA A 68 -15.27 -1.97 -2.59
CA ALA A 68 -15.02 -3.02 -1.63
C ALA A 68 -14.23 -2.45 -0.44
N ALA A 69 -14.65 -2.81 0.76
CA ALA A 69 -13.94 -2.48 1.97
C ALA A 69 -14.02 -3.65 2.96
N ALA A 70 -12.91 -3.91 3.66
CA ALA A 70 -12.86 -4.89 4.73
C ALA A 70 -12.41 -4.23 6.02
N ARG A 71 -13.12 -4.46 7.10
CA ARG A 71 -12.67 -4.11 8.44
C ARG A 71 -11.75 -5.19 8.95
N MET A 72 -10.54 -4.81 9.30
CA MET A 72 -9.54 -5.69 9.87
C MET A 72 -9.29 -5.32 11.33
N CYS A 73 -9.38 -6.32 12.23
CA CYS A 73 -9.08 -6.18 13.65
C CYS A 73 -7.98 -7.16 14.04
N ASN A 74 -6.84 -6.64 14.49
CA ASN A 74 -5.68 -7.44 14.92
C ASN A 74 -5.19 -8.44 13.86
N GLY A 75 -5.34 -8.07 12.59
CA GLY A 75 -4.90 -8.84 11.44
C GLY A 75 -5.89 -9.83 10.87
N GLU A 76 -7.10 -9.91 11.42
CA GLU A 76 -8.19 -10.73 10.89
C GLU A 76 -9.26 -9.84 10.28
N ILE A 77 -9.78 -10.22 9.13
CA ILE A 77 -10.93 -9.55 8.51
C ILE A 77 -12.18 -9.99 9.28
N VAL A 78 -12.87 -9.02 9.87
CA VAL A 78 -14.05 -9.27 10.72
C VAL A 78 -15.35 -8.84 10.06
N GLU A 79 -15.32 -7.94 9.09
CA GLU A 79 -16.50 -7.42 8.41
C GLU A 79 -16.18 -6.97 7.00
N TRP A 80 -17.17 -7.05 6.10
CA TRP A 80 -17.06 -6.63 4.71
C TRP A 80 -18.16 -5.65 4.34
N TYR A 81 -17.77 -4.66 3.53
CA TYR A 81 -18.67 -3.82 2.76
C TYR A 81 -18.33 -3.97 1.30
N VAL A 82 -19.15 -4.66 0.51
CA VAL A 82 -18.93 -4.84 -0.93
C VAL A 82 -20.23 -4.50 -1.65
N THR A 83 -20.15 -3.57 -2.60
CA THR A 83 -21.31 -3.18 -3.40
C THR A 83 -20.90 -2.83 -4.82
N PHE A 84 -21.65 -3.29 -5.81
CA PHE A 84 -21.64 -2.66 -7.11
C PHE A 84 -22.24 -1.26 -7.01
N VAL A 85 -21.91 -0.40 -7.97
CA VAL A 85 -22.39 0.97 -8.04
C VAL A 85 -22.86 1.24 -9.46
N ASN A 86 -24.09 1.74 -9.62
CA ASN A 86 -24.58 2.15 -10.93
C ASN A 86 -23.94 3.49 -11.34
N PRO A 87 -23.05 3.50 -12.35
CA PRO A 87 -22.35 4.72 -12.75
C PRO A 87 -23.26 5.73 -13.50
N GLY A 88 -24.47 5.33 -13.88
CA GLY A 88 -25.38 6.13 -14.69
C GLY A 88 -24.92 6.33 -16.14
N LYS A 89 -23.97 5.54 -16.61
CA LYS A 89 -23.41 5.54 -17.96
C LYS A 89 -22.88 4.14 -18.31
N GLU A 90 -22.65 3.87 -19.59
CA GLU A 90 -22.05 2.63 -20.06
C GLU A 90 -20.63 2.45 -19.53
N ILE A 91 -20.28 1.21 -19.16
CA ILE A 91 -18.94 0.80 -18.79
C ILE A 91 -18.14 0.55 -20.08
N PRO A 92 -16.98 1.21 -20.29
CA PRO A 92 -16.16 0.96 -21.46
C PRO A 92 -15.73 -0.50 -21.57
N ASP A 93 -15.73 -1.07 -22.78
CA ASP A 93 -15.36 -2.47 -23.04
C ASP A 93 -14.02 -2.87 -22.42
N GLU A 94 -13.02 -1.95 -22.46
CA GLU A 94 -11.70 -2.17 -21.90
C GLU A 94 -11.76 -2.32 -20.37
N VAL A 95 -12.60 -1.55 -19.71
CA VAL A 95 -12.82 -1.62 -18.25
C VAL A 95 -13.57 -2.90 -17.91
N ALA A 96 -14.66 -3.20 -18.64
CA ALA A 96 -15.43 -4.43 -18.43
C ALA A 96 -14.56 -5.68 -18.61
N HIS A 97 -13.66 -5.68 -19.58
CA HIS A 97 -12.71 -6.78 -19.78
C HIS A 97 -11.67 -6.90 -18.67
N LEU A 98 -11.23 -5.77 -18.11
CA LEU A 98 -10.22 -5.74 -17.04
C LEU A 98 -10.81 -6.17 -15.69
N THR A 99 -11.97 -5.61 -15.31
CA THR A 99 -12.60 -5.80 -14.00
C THR A 99 -13.58 -6.97 -13.96
N ASN A 100 -13.95 -7.47 -15.16
CA ASN A 100 -15.03 -8.44 -15.34
C ASN A 100 -16.36 -7.95 -14.72
N ILE A 101 -16.61 -6.64 -14.77
CA ILE A 101 -17.87 -5.98 -14.36
C ILE A 101 -18.52 -5.41 -15.61
N HIS A 102 -19.77 -5.80 -15.88
CA HIS A 102 -20.52 -5.41 -17.04
C HIS A 102 -21.73 -4.53 -16.67
N ASP A 103 -22.34 -3.87 -17.65
CA ASP A 103 -23.51 -3.00 -17.42
C ASP A 103 -24.67 -3.73 -16.73
N GLU A 104 -24.86 -5.02 -17.01
CA GLU A 104 -25.85 -5.87 -16.38
C GLU A 104 -25.62 -6.08 -14.87
N ASP A 105 -24.36 -6.09 -14.41
CA ASP A 105 -24.02 -6.29 -12.99
C ASP A 105 -24.34 -5.04 -12.16
N VAL A 106 -24.31 -3.87 -12.79
CA VAL A 106 -24.50 -2.58 -12.12
C VAL A 106 -25.90 -1.98 -12.35
N ALA A 107 -26.71 -2.55 -13.24
CA ALA A 107 -27.99 -1.99 -13.65
C ALA A 107 -28.94 -1.73 -12.47
N ASP A 108 -29.06 -2.68 -11.55
CA ASP A 108 -29.90 -2.61 -10.35
C ASP A 108 -29.12 -2.22 -9.08
N ALA A 109 -27.84 -1.85 -9.23
CA ALA A 109 -27.00 -1.43 -8.11
C ALA A 109 -27.39 -0.02 -7.61
N PRO A 110 -27.09 0.30 -6.33
CA PRO A 110 -27.31 1.64 -5.82
C PRO A 110 -26.54 2.71 -6.62
N ASP A 111 -27.07 3.92 -6.63
CA ASP A 111 -26.35 5.07 -7.16
C ASP A 111 -25.11 5.42 -6.32
N PRO A 112 -24.15 6.19 -6.84
CA PRO A 112 -22.90 6.47 -6.14
C PRO A 112 -23.10 7.16 -4.78
N ASP A 113 -24.09 8.02 -4.60
CA ASP A 113 -24.27 8.73 -3.33
C ASP A 113 -24.86 7.79 -2.26
N THR A 114 -25.73 6.87 -2.63
CA THR A 114 -26.25 5.81 -1.75
C THR A 114 -25.14 4.85 -1.33
N ALA A 115 -24.33 4.38 -2.27
CA ALA A 115 -23.20 3.50 -2.00
C ALA A 115 -22.13 4.18 -1.11
N LEU A 116 -21.84 5.46 -1.36
CA LEU A 116 -20.89 6.22 -0.55
C LEU A 116 -21.42 6.49 0.87
N THR A 117 -22.72 6.69 1.05
CA THR A 117 -23.32 6.83 2.38
C THR A 117 -23.07 5.56 3.20
N GLY A 118 -23.34 4.37 2.62
CA GLY A 118 -23.05 3.10 3.27
C GLY A 118 -21.55 2.90 3.57
N LEU A 119 -20.66 3.34 2.66
CA LEU A 119 -19.24 3.30 2.91
C LEU A 119 -18.82 4.20 4.09
N VAL A 120 -19.36 5.42 4.17
CA VAL A 120 -19.09 6.36 5.28
C VAL A 120 -19.49 5.75 6.61
N ASP A 121 -20.70 5.15 6.68
CA ASP A 121 -21.19 4.48 7.88
C ASP A 121 -20.31 3.28 8.25
N PHE A 122 -19.85 2.51 7.24
CA PHE A 122 -18.96 1.39 7.45
C PHE A 122 -17.58 1.83 7.93
N VAL A 123 -16.98 2.86 7.34
CA VAL A 123 -15.63 3.33 7.71
C VAL A 123 -15.61 4.01 9.08
N GLY A 124 -16.59 4.87 9.36
CA GLY A 124 -16.61 5.66 10.58
C GLY A 124 -15.33 6.47 10.79
N GLU A 125 -14.71 6.36 11.96
CA GLU A 125 -13.47 7.07 12.31
C GLU A 125 -12.20 6.22 12.14
N SER A 126 -12.31 5.00 11.59
CA SER A 126 -11.19 4.06 11.43
C SER A 126 -10.08 4.61 10.53
N LEU A 127 -8.88 4.09 10.71
CA LEU A 127 -7.81 4.25 9.71
C LEU A 127 -8.25 3.62 8.40
N VAL A 128 -7.96 4.28 7.28
CA VAL A 128 -8.22 3.74 5.94
C VAL A 128 -6.92 3.39 5.26
N VAL A 129 -6.84 2.20 4.70
CA VAL A 129 -5.69 1.72 3.93
C VAL A 129 -6.13 1.41 2.51
N ALA A 130 -5.36 1.86 1.53
CA ALA A 130 -5.53 1.46 0.14
C ALA A 130 -4.16 1.31 -0.54
N HIS A 131 -4.13 0.66 -1.70
CA HIS A 131 -2.92 0.55 -2.50
C HIS A 131 -2.91 1.60 -3.61
N ASN A 132 -2.07 2.65 -3.47
CA ASN A 132 -2.13 3.88 -4.28
C ASN A 132 -3.34 4.77 -3.92
N VAL A 133 -3.45 5.08 -2.64
CA VAL A 133 -4.53 5.87 -1.98
C VAL A 133 -5.04 7.06 -2.78
N GLY A 134 -4.17 7.73 -3.55
CA GLY A 134 -4.55 8.92 -4.31
C GLY A 134 -5.71 8.68 -5.26
N PHE A 135 -5.83 7.47 -5.79
CA PHE A 135 -6.91 7.06 -6.69
C PHE A 135 -8.22 6.89 -5.93
N ASP A 136 -8.27 5.92 -5.02
CA ASP A 136 -9.49 5.57 -4.29
C ASP A 136 -10.05 6.73 -3.48
N ARG A 137 -9.19 7.39 -2.70
CA ARG A 137 -9.57 8.55 -1.90
C ARG A 137 -10.20 9.64 -2.75
N THR A 138 -9.69 9.89 -3.96
CA THR A 138 -10.24 10.93 -4.83
C THR A 138 -11.64 10.54 -5.31
N PHE A 139 -11.84 9.31 -5.76
CA PHE A 139 -13.15 8.85 -6.24
C PHE A 139 -14.20 8.83 -5.13
N VAL A 140 -13.88 8.28 -3.94
CA VAL A 140 -14.87 8.20 -2.86
C VAL A 140 -15.15 9.55 -2.20
N THR A 141 -14.24 10.52 -2.27
CA THR A 141 -14.43 11.83 -1.63
C THR A 141 -14.80 12.97 -2.58
N LYS A 142 -14.91 12.73 -3.89
CA LYS A 142 -15.31 13.77 -4.86
C LYS A 142 -16.77 14.20 -4.71
N ARG A 143 -17.64 13.31 -4.24
CA ARG A 143 -19.06 13.55 -4.00
C ARG A 143 -19.32 13.97 -2.56
N ALA A 144 -20.40 14.71 -2.34
CA ALA A 144 -20.79 15.20 -1.01
C ALA A 144 -21.02 14.04 -0.03
N ALA A 145 -21.64 12.94 -0.47
CA ALA A 145 -21.93 11.77 0.35
C ALA A 145 -20.66 11.14 0.97
N GLY A 146 -19.55 11.10 0.22
CA GLY A 146 -18.27 10.56 0.70
C GLY A 146 -17.31 11.59 1.28
N ALA A 147 -17.67 12.88 1.28
CA ALA A 147 -16.73 13.97 1.59
C ALA A 147 -16.14 13.92 3.01
N THR A 148 -16.86 13.35 3.97
CA THR A 148 -16.42 13.21 5.36
C THR A 148 -15.20 12.29 5.49
N LEU A 149 -15.03 11.33 4.60
CA LEU A 149 -13.87 10.42 4.57
C LEU A 149 -12.55 11.15 4.33
N LYS A 150 -12.57 12.42 3.90
CA LYS A 150 -11.35 13.27 3.84
C LYS A 150 -10.68 13.46 5.18
N ASN A 151 -11.45 13.36 6.27
CA ASN A 151 -10.97 13.59 7.63
C ASN A 151 -10.27 12.36 8.23
N ASN A 152 -10.50 11.16 7.68
CA ASN A 152 -9.83 9.95 8.11
C ASN A 152 -8.33 10.01 7.76
N ILE A 153 -7.51 9.28 8.50
CA ILE A 153 -6.11 9.05 8.17
C ILE A 153 -6.05 7.95 7.09
N TRP A 154 -5.48 8.29 5.93
CA TRP A 154 -5.34 7.40 4.80
C TRP A 154 -3.90 6.91 4.66
N ILE A 155 -3.67 5.64 4.86
CA ILE A 155 -2.35 5.00 4.75
C ILE A 155 -2.20 4.40 3.36
N ASP A 156 -1.20 4.87 2.62
CA ASP A 156 -0.86 4.34 1.30
C ASP A 156 0.10 3.15 1.43
N SER A 157 -0.42 1.94 1.18
CA SER A 157 0.39 0.72 1.25
C SER A 157 1.49 0.70 0.18
N LEU A 158 1.30 1.36 -0.97
CA LEU A 158 2.33 1.52 -2.00
C LEU A 158 3.50 2.40 -1.50
N ASP A 159 3.19 3.49 -0.79
CA ASP A 159 4.21 4.34 -0.16
C ASP A 159 5.02 3.53 0.87
N LEU A 160 4.35 2.77 1.73
CA LEU A 160 5.01 1.91 2.72
C LEU A 160 5.89 0.86 2.05
N ALA A 161 5.41 0.22 0.98
CA ALA A 161 6.16 -0.79 0.25
C ALA A 161 7.46 -0.22 -0.34
N ARG A 162 7.39 0.95 -0.95
CA ARG A 162 8.57 1.63 -1.53
C ARG A 162 9.62 2.00 -0.49
N ILE A 163 9.18 2.34 0.72
CA ILE A 163 10.08 2.74 1.82
C ILE A 163 10.64 1.52 2.55
N ALA A 164 9.77 0.57 2.93
CA ALA A 164 10.16 -0.55 3.77
C ALA A 164 10.82 -1.71 3.00
N LEU A 165 10.49 -1.85 1.70
CA LEU A 165 10.96 -2.92 0.83
C LEU A 165 11.69 -2.39 -0.42
N PRO A 166 12.70 -1.49 -0.29
CA PRO A 166 13.32 -0.79 -1.42
C PRO A 166 14.14 -1.70 -2.34
N ARG A 167 14.29 -2.98 -2.01
CA ARG A 167 15.04 -3.99 -2.78
C ARG A 167 14.15 -4.86 -3.66
N LEU A 168 12.84 -4.66 -3.65
CA LEU A 168 11.95 -5.32 -4.59
C LEU A 168 12.00 -4.64 -5.96
N ASN A 169 11.88 -5.41 -7.03
CA ASN A 169 11.83 -4.91 -8.41
C ASN A 169 10.55 -4.15 -8.71
N SER A 170 9.46 -4.55 -8.08
CA SER A 170 8.13 -3.99 -8.27
C SER A 170 7.40 -3.86 -6.92
N HIS A 171 6.56 -2.84 -6.83
CA HIS A 171 5.71 -2.58 -5.67
C HIS A 171 4.23 -2.55 -6.05
N ARG A 172 3.84 -3.09 -7.22
CA ARG A 172 2.44 -3.31 -7.59
C ARG A 172 1.82 -4.34 -6.64
N LEU A 173 0.54 -4.19 -6.33
CA LEU A 173 -0.16 -5.07 -5.39
C LEU A 173 0.03 -6.56 -5.73
N LEU A 174 -0.23 -6.94 -6.97
CA LEU A 174 -0.09 -8.32 -7.45
C LEU A 174 1.34 -8.87 -7.26
N ASP A 175 2.36 -8.04 -7.53
CA ASP A 175 3.76 -8.45 -7.37
C ASP A 175 4.14 -8.61 -5.90
N LEU A 176 3.63 -7.74 -5.01
CA LEU A 176 3.80 -7.87 -3.56
C LEU A 176 3.11 -9.13 -3.04
N VAL A 177 1.88 -9.39 -3.48
CA VAL A 177 1.12 -10.59 -3.12
C VAL A 177 1.89 -11.86 -3.52
N ARG A 178 2.37 -11.93 -4.76
CA ARG A 178 3.18 -13.06 -5.25
C ARG A 178 4.50 -13.20 -4.50
N ALA A 179 5.19 -12.09 -4.23
CA ALA A 179 6.44 -12.10 -3.47
C ALA A 179 6.27 -12.70 -2.06
N PHE A 180 5.14 -12.46 -1.40
CA PHE A 180 4.85 -12.94 -0.06
C PHE A 180 3.90 -14.15 -0.01
N GLY A 181 3.68 -14.82 -1.15
CA GLY A 181 2.95 -16.09 -1.24
C GLY A 181 1.46 -15.96 -0.94
N GLY A 182 0.82 -14.88 -1.36
CA GLY A 182 -0.62 -14.71 -1.42
C GLY A 182 -1.24 -15.36 -2.67
N ALA A 183 -2.57 -15.42 -2.72
CA ALA A 183 -3.29 -15.79 -3.92
C ALA A 183 -3.24 -14.65 -4.95
N ASP A 184 -3.26 -14.97 -6.24
CA ASP A 184 -3.35 -13.96 -7.29
C ASP A 184 -4.69 -13.18 -7.16
N SER A 185 -4.61 -11.88 -7.31
CA SER A 185 -5.76 -11.00 -7.40
C SER A 185 -6.43 -11.14 -8.77
N THR A 186 -7.75 -10.98 -8.82
CA THR A 186 -8.55 -11.15 -10.05
C THR A 186 -8.97 -9.81 -10.68
N HIS A 187 -8.44 -8.68 -10.22
CA HIS A 187 -8.91 -7.33 -10.59
C HIS A 187 -10.40 -7.12 -10.26
N ARG A 188 -10.80 -7.62 -9.12
CA ARG A 188 -12.06 -7.29 -8.46
C ARG A 188 -11.71 -6.63 -7.14
N ALA A 189 -12.43 -5.58 -6.79
CA ALA A 189 -12.11 -4.80 -5.60
C ALA A 189 -12.09 -5.63 -4.31
N ASP A 190 -12.95 -6.64 -4.18
CA ASP A 190 -12.97 -7.53 -3.01
C ASP A 190 -11.71 -8.41 -2.89
N ASP A 191 -11.20 -8.94 -4.01
CA ASP A 191 -9.96 -9.71 -4.04
C ASP A 191 -8.75 -8.80 -3.77
N ASP A 192 -8.73 -7.58 -4.33
CA ASP A 192 -7.68 -6.61 -4.14
C ASP A 192 -7.65 -6.07 -2.69
N VAL A 193 -8.80 -5.92 -2.05
CA VAL A 193 -8.91 -5.63 -0.62
C VAL A 193 -8.31 -6.75 0.23
N ALA A 194 -8.66 -8.02 -0.03
CA ALA A 194 -8.09 -9.15 0.70
C ALA A 194 -6.56 -9.23 0.53
N ALA A 195 -6.09 -9.00 -0.70
CA ALA A 195 -4.67 -8.92 -1.02
C ALA A 195 -3.98 -7.76 -0.29
N THR A 196 -4.61 -6.59 -0.25
CA THR A 196 -4.09 -5.40 0.45
C THR A 196 -4.04 -5.61 1.96
N CYS A 197 -5.01 -6.31 2.57
CA CYS A 197 -4.97 -6.70 3.98
C CYS A 197 -3.71 -7.51 4.31
N LEU A 198 -3.41 -8.54 3.50
CA LEU A 198 -2.20 -9.34 3.67
C LEU A 198 -0.93 -8.49 3.52
N VAL A 199 -0.85 -7.71 2.44
CA VAL A 199 0.31 -6.87 2.11
C VAL A 199 0.52 -5.81 3.19
N TYR A 200 -0.52 -5.13 3.65
CA TYR A 200 -0.43 -4.12 4.69
C TYR A 200 0.20 -4.67 5.98
N ARG A 201 -0.21 -5.85 6.43
CA ARG A 201 0.38 -6.52 7.59
C ARG A 201 1.86 -6.84 7.40
N VAL A 202 2.23 -7.34 6.23
CA VAL A 202 3.64 -7.58 5.87
C VAL A 202 4.43 -6.26 5.87
N LEU A 203 3.84 -5.17 5.41
CA LEU A 203 4.48 -3.85 5.41
C LEU A 203 4.65 -3.28 6.81
N LEU A 204 3.67 -3.46 7.71
CA LEU A 204 3.84 -3.10 9.13
C LEU A 204 5.01 -3.88 9.75
N ALA A 205 5.09 -5.18 9.47
CA ALA A 205 6.23 -6.00 9.90
C ALA A 205 7.55 -5.49 9.30
N ALA A 206 7.56 -5.09 8.04
CA ALA A 206 8.75 -4.55 7.38
C ALA A 206 9.21 -3.23 8.02
N VAL A 207 8.30 -2.29 8.27
CA VAL A 207 8.61 -1.01 8.95
C VAL A 207 9.09 -1.26 10.38
N ALA A 208 8.41 -2.13 11.13
CA ALA A 208 8.81 -2.49 12.50
C ALA A 208 10.21 -3.15 12.55
N ASN A 209 10.66 -3.77 11.47
CA ASN A 209 11.99 -4.35 11.33
C ASN A 209 13.04 -3.38 10.76
N MET A 210 12.69 -2.15 10.44
CA MET A 210 13.65 -1.11 10.04
C MET A 210 14.51 -0.69 11.24
N PRO A 211 15.72 -0.10 11.01
CA PRO A 211 16.51 0.49 12.10
C PRO A 211 15.73 1.58 12.84
N ALA A 212 15.68 1.54 14.20
CA ALA A 212 14.91 2.53 14.96
C ALA A 212 15.28 4.00 14.66
N PRO A 213 16.57 4.37 14.47
CA PRO A 213 16.92 5.72 14.09
C PRO A 213 16.35 6.13 12.73
N LEU A 214 16.16 5.17 11.80
CA LEU A 214 15.55 5.45 10.50
C LEU A 214 14.05 5.64 10.63
N VAL A 215 13.35 4.81 11.41
CA VAL A 215 11.92 4.96 11.69
C VAL A 215 11.65 6.31 12.34
N ALA A 216 12.41 6.68 13.37
CA ALA A 216 12.31 7.98 14.03
C ALA A 216 12.58 9.15 13.06
N HIS A 217 13.61 9.05 12.23
CA HIS A 217 13.91 10.07 11.24
C HIS A 217 12.77 10.27 10.23
N ILE A 218 12.16 9.19 9.75
CA ILE A 218 11.02 9.27 8.82
C ILE A 218 9.80 9.87 9.54
N ALA A 219 9.55 9.50 10.80
CA ALA A 219 8.47 10.05 11.62
C ALA A 219 8.56 11.58 11.76
N ASP A 220 9.77 12.12 11.77
CA ASP A 220 10.03 13.57 11.89
C ASP A 220 9.99 14.32 10.55
N MET A 221 9.91 13.62 9.40
CA MET A 221 9.98 14.26 8.08
C MET A 221 8.72 15.01 7.67
N ALA A 222 7.56 14.66 8.22
CA ALA A 222 6.29 15.25 7.84
C ALA A 222 5.25 15.19 8.98
N ASP A 223 4.26 16.09 8.89
CA ASP A 223 3.03 15.97 9.65
C ASP A 223 2.02 15.06 8.95
N VAL A 224 1.09 14.50 9.73
CA VAL A 224 0.08 13.55 9.23
C VAL A 224 -0.81 14.21 8.16
N GLU A 225 -1.15 15.50 8.31
CA GLU A 225 -1.95 16.26 7.34
C GLU A 225 -1.26 16.38 5.98
N ARG A 226 0.08 16.42 5.98
CA ARG A 226 0.86 16.54 4.76
C ARG A 226 1.12 15.20 4.09
N TRP A 227 1.32 14.15 4.90
CA TRP A 227 1.58 12.79 4.44
C TRP A 227 1.03 11.78 5.44
N ASN A 228 -0.19 11.30 5.20
CA ASN A 228 -0.89 10.46 6.17
C ASN A 228 -0.12 9.17 6.51
N SER A 229 0.59 8.55 5.56
CA SER A 229 1.36 7.32 5.82
C SER A 229 2.49 7.49 6.84
N VAL A 230 2.91 8.74 7.15
CA VAL A 230 3.87 9.01 8.23
C VAL A 230 3.33 8.57 9.59
N TYR A 231 2.01 8.47 9.74
CA TYR A 231 1.36 7.99 10.97
C TYR A 231 1.90 6.62 11.40
N VAL A 232 2.14 5.71 10.44
CA VAL A 232 2.73 4.39 10.72
C VAL A 232 4.10 4.52 11.39
N PHE A 233 4.94 5.42 10.91
CA PHE A 233 6.27 5.65 11.47
C PHE A 233 6.22 6.33 12.84
N LYS A 234 5.29 7.27 13.04
CA LYS A 234 5.09 7.95 14.33
C LYS A 234 4.62 6.96 15.41
N GLU A 235 3.64 6.12 15.10
CA GLU A 235 3.15 5.09 16.01
C GLU A 235 4.25 4.09 16.39
N LEU A 236 4.97 3.57 15.40
CA LEU A 236 6.05 2.61 15.66
C LEU A 236 7.27 3.24 16.34
N ALA A 237 7.54 4.53 16.16
CA ALA A 237 8.61 5.24 16.87
C ALA A 237 8.25 5.53 18.33
N SER A 238 6.98 5.80 18.64
CA SER A 238 6.49 6.13 19.99
C SER A 238 6.23 4.90 20.84
N SER A 239 6.01 3.74 20.23
CA SER A 239 5.68 2.51 20.93
C SER A 239 6.87 1.96 21.70
N GLU A 240 6.84 2.05 23.05
CA GLU A 240 7.81 1.35 23.92
C GLU A 240 7.72 -0.19 23.78
N ALA A 241 6.57 -0.69 23.38
CA ALA A 241 6.28 -2.09 23.08
C ALA A 241 6.61 -2.49 21.64
N ALA A 242 7.27 -1.60 20.86
CA ALA A 242 7.64 -1.96 19.49
C ALA A 242 8.37 -3.31 19.51
N PRO A 243 8.05 -4.21 18.56
CA PRO A 243 8.73 -5.50 18.38
C PRO A 243 10.27 -5.42 18.40
N TYR A 244 10.77 -4.23 18.29
CA TYR A 244 12.16 -3.82 18.44
C TYR A 244 12.82 -4.28 19.75
N SER A 245 12.08 -4.39 20.88
CA SER A 245 12.65 -4.86 22.15
C SER A 245 12.93 -6.36 22.11
N LEU A 246 12.12 -7.14 21.42
CA LEU A 246 12.33 -8.58 21.23
C LEU A 246 13.51 -8.86 20.28
N PHE A 247 13.72 -7.99 19.28
CA PHE A 247 14.89 -8.08 18.40
C PHE A 247 16.17 -7.56 19.05
N LYS A 248 16.11 -6.62 20.01
CA LYS A 248 17.32 -6.16 20.71
C LYS A 248 18.06 -7.29 21.41
N SER A 249 17.36 -8.22 22.07
CA SER A 249 18.00 -9.34 22.77
C SER A 249 18.56 -10.39 21.80
N ARG A 250 17.81 -10.70 20.72
CA ARG A 250 18.28 -11.62 19.68
C ARG A 250 19.29 -10.96 18.74
N LYS A 251 19.15 -9.66 18.44
CA LYS A 251 20.12 -8.88 17.67
C LYS A 251 21.45 -8.72 18.41
N ALA A 252 21.44 -8.56 19.73
CA ALA A 252 22.68 -8.52 20.50
C ALA A 252 23.44 -9.87 20.41
N GLN A 253 22.71 -10.99 20.39
CA GLN A 253 23.32 -12.32 20.20
C GLN A 253 23.70 -12.57 18.74
N VAL A 254 22.85 -12.25 17.75
CA VAL A 254 23.14 -12.42 16.33
C VAL A 254 24.18 -11.41 15.86
N ALA A 255 24.14 -10.15 16.30
CA ALA A 255 25.17 -9.16 15.99
C ALA A 255 26.52 -9.52 16.61
N LYS A 256 26.54 -10.16 17.78
CA LYS A 256 27.77 -10.67 18.38
C LYS A 256 28.35 -11.83 17.56
N VAL A 257 27.51 -12.78 17.13
CA VAL A 257 27.91 -13.91 16.28
C VAL A 257 28.29 -13.43 14.87
N GLN A 258 27.59 -12.44 14.29
CA GLN A 258 27.91 -11.88 12.97
C GLN A 258 29.12 -10.93 13.01
N ALA A 259 29.30 -10.15 14.07
CA ALA A 259 30.52 -9.33 14.24
C ALA A 259 31.77 -10.22 14.40
N ASP A 260 31.62 -11.37 15.04
CA ASP A 260 32.69 -12.36 15.18
C ASP A 260 32.96 -13.14 13.88
N LEU A 261 31.96 -13.25 12.97
CA LEU A 261 32.07 -13.99 11.69
C LEU A 261 32.39 -13.11 10.46
N PHE A 262 31.96 -11.86 10.43
CA PHE A 262 32.01 -11.03 9.20
C PHE A 262 32.57 -9.61 9.39
N GLY A 263 33.04 -9.24 10.56
CA GLY A 263 33.62 -7.93 10.86
C GLY A 263 32.60 -6.78 10.95
N ALA A 264 32.77 -5.93 11.95
CA ALA A 264 31.86 -4.83 12.27
C ALA A 264 31.75 -3.73 11.18
N ALA A 265 32.68 -3.69 10.21
CA ALA A 265 32.73 -2.68 9.16
C ALA A 265 31.72 -2.94 8.02
N GLU A 266 31.53 -4.18 7.64
CA GLU A 266 30.59 -4.57 6.56
C GLU A 266 29.12 -4.36 6.98
N LEU A 267 28.80 -4.64 8.25
CA LEU A 267 27.47 -4.41 8.83
C LEU A 267 27.06 -2.92 8.83
N ARG A 268 28.04 -2.02 9.05
CA ARG A 268 27.79 -0.56 9.03
C ARG A 268 27.58 -0.04 7.62
N ALA A 269 28.40 -0.44 6.67
CA ALA A 269 28.30 0.00 5.28
C ALA A 269 26.96 -0.37 4.64
N ASP A 270 26.46 -1.55 4.95
CA ASP A 270 25.15 -1.99 4.43
C ASP A 270 23.96 -1.29 5.12
N GLN A 271 24.08 -0.96 6.41
CA GLN A 271 23.06 -0.18 7.13
C GLN A 271 23.00 1.26 6.61
N GLU A 272 24.16 1.87 6.35
CA GLU A 272 24.26 3.20 5.74
C GLU A 272 23.68 3.23 4.32
N ALA A 273 23.96 2.21 3.51
CA ALA A 273 23.42 2.09 2.16
C ALA A 273 21.89 1.84 2.13
N GLU A 274 21.33 1.14 3.12
CA GLU A 274 19.88 0.95 3.27
C GLU A 274 19.20 2.24 3.75
N LEU A 275 19.82 2.95 4.70
CA LEU A 275 19.40 4.27 5.17
C LEU A 275 19.36 5.28 4.02
N ASP A 276 20.38 5.29 3.17
CA ASP A 276 20.48 6.21 2.03
C ASP A 276 19.41 5.90 0.97
N ARG A 277 19.14 4.63 0.69
CA ARG A 277 18.07 4.23 -0.25
C ARG A 277 16.69 4.62 0.24
N ALA A 278 16.39 4.41 1.53
CA ALA A 278 15.12 4.81 2.11
C ALA A 278 14.94 6.33 2.10
N LYS A 279 15.99 7.11 2.40
CA LYS A 279 15.99 8.57 2.28
C LYS A 279 15.74 9.02 0.83
N HIS A 280 16.36 8.39 -0.16
CA HIS A 280 16.16 8.70 -1.58
C HIS A 280 14.74 8.34 -2.06
N ALA A 281 14.18 7.21 -1.62
CA ALA A 281 12.79 6.84 -1.91
C ALA A 281 11.83 7.88 -1.34
N THR A 282 12.00 8.27 -0.07
CA THR A 282 11.19 9.29 0.58
C THR A 282 11.33 10.66 -0.11
N SER A 283 12.55 11.05 -0.45
CA SER A 283 12.83 12.32 -1.17
C SER A 283 12.15 12.37 -2.54
N ARG A 284 12.18 11.28 -3.31
CA ARG A 284 11.49 11.20 -4.62
C ARG A 284 9.98 11.37 -4.49
N MET A 285 9.38 10.82 -3.45
CA MET A 285 7.96 10.98 -3.17
C MET A 285 7.58 12.45 -2.93
N PHE A 286 8.40 13.18 -2.15
CA PHE A 286 8.14 14.60 -1.89
C PHE A 286 8.36 15.47 -3.13
N HIS A 287 9.40 15.23 -3.93
CA HIS A 287 9.65 15.96 -5.18
C HIS A 287 8.64 15.63 -6.27
N GLY A 288 8.21 14.37 -6.39
CA GLY A 288 7.16 13.97 -7.34
C GLY A 288 5.83 14.69 -7.10
N LYS A 289 5.42 14.84 -5.84
CA LYS A 289 4.17 15.56 -5.50
C LYS A 289 4.23 17.07 -5.80
N HIS A 290 5.42 17.70 -5.74
CA HIS A 290 5.60 19.09 -6.18
C HIS A 290 5.55 19.24 -7.70
N PHE A 291 6.06 18.28 -8.46
CA PHE A 291 6.03 18.31 -9.93
C PHE A 291 4.58 18.33 -10.46
N TRP A 292 3.69 17.53 -9.89
CA TRP A 292 2.28 17.52 -10.30
C TRP A 292 1.54 18.84 -10.00
N ARG A 293 1.88 19.54 -8.92
CA ARG A 293 1.27 20.85 -8.64
C ARG A 293 1.70 21.95 -9.61
N THR A 294 2.95 21.97 -10.04
CA THR A 294 3.47 22.95 -11.00
C THR A 294 3.00 22.68 -12.43
N THR A 295 2.91 21.41 -12.83
CA THR A 295 2.48 21.03 -14.17
C THR A 295 0.98 21.34 -14.41
N THR A 296 0.12 21.15 -13.39
CA THR A 296 -1.31 21.47 -13.47
C THR A 296 -1.55 22.98 -13.65
N GLN A 297 -0.66 23.82 -13.13
CA GLN A 297 -0.76 25.28 -13.26
C GLN A 297 -0.27 25.77 -14.63
N GLN A 298 0.74 25.11 -15.22
CA GLN A 298 1.27 25.47 -16.54
C GLN A 298 0.41 24.94 -17.71
N HIS A 299 -0.30 23.81 -17.54
CA HIS A 299 -1.14 23.25 -18.61
C HIS A 299 -2.53 23.89 -18.78
N ARG A 300 -2.94 24.81 -17.90
CA ARG A 300 -4.15 25.60 -18.15
C ARG A 300 -4.04 26.57 -19.34
N ASN A 301 -2.83 26.81 -19.85
CA ASN A 301 -2.57 27.75 -20.95
C ASN A 301 -2.18 27.10 -22.28
N ALA A 302 -2.17 25.76 -22.40
CA ALA A 302 -1.76 25.07 -23.62
C ALA A 302 -2.66 23.86 -23.91
N CYS A 303 -3.93 24.10 -24.20
CA CYS A 303 -4.84 23.04 -24.61
C CYS A 303 -5.28 23.22 -26.07
N SER A 304 -4.64 22.50 -27.01
CA SER A 304 -5.25 22.17 -28.30
C SER A 304 -4.65 20.98 -29.07
N SER A 305 -3.78 20.14 -28.49
CA SER A 305 -3.19 19.02 -29.27
C SER A 305 -2.88 17.73 -28.47
N TRP A 306 -3.74 17.31 -27.57
CA TRP A 306 -3.50 16.13 -26.73
C TRP A 306 -4.55 15.02 -26.97
N ARG A 307 -4.44 14.31 -28.10
CA ARG A 307 -5.20 13.05 -28.30
C ARG A 307 -4.35 11.79 -28.50
N CYS A 308 -3.03 11.87 -28.45
CA CYS A 308 -2.16 10.72 -28.78
C CYS A 308 -1.20 10.24 -27.70
N CYS A 309 -1.09 10.92 -26.54
CA CYS A 309 -0.11 10.53 -25.51
C CYS A 309 -0.69 9.83 -24.28
N GLU A 310 -2.00 9.79 -24.09
CA GLU A 310 -2.61 9.17 -22.91
C GLU A 310 -2.50 7.64 -22.92
N TYR A 311 -2.57 7.01 -24.07
CA TYR A 311 -2.55 5.54 -24.19
C TYR A 311 -1.22 4.87 -23.85
N SER A 312 -0.08 5.55 -24.03
CA SER A 312 1.25 4.97 -23.71
C SER A 312 1.61 5.00 -22.23
N ILE A 313 0.98 5.88 -21.46
CA ILE A 313 1.26 6.00 -20.02
C ILE A 313 0.41 5.00 -19.22
N ILE A 314 -0.76 4.64 -19.73
CA ILE A 314 -1.70 3.72 -19.08
C ILE A 314 -1.15 2.30 -19.06
N ALA A 315 -0.54 1.83 -20.15
CA ALA A 315 0.10 0.51 -20.22
C ALA A 315 1.31 0.36 -19.26
N SER A 316 1.99 1.46 -18.92
CA SER A 316 3.15 1.46 -18.01
C SER A 316 2.81 1.40 -16.53
N PHE A 317 1.55 1.62 -16.14
CA PHE A 317 1.12 1.62 -14.74
C PHE A 317 0.33 0.37 -14.32
N ARG A 318 -0.10 -0.46 -15.29
CA ARG A 318 -0.84 -1.70 -15.02
C ARG A 318 -0.22 -2.99 -15.57
N GLU A 319 0.94 -2.94 -16.25
CA GLU A 319 1.73 -4.14 -16.54
C GLU A 319 2.78 -4.43 -15.48
#